data_ba506c4a6b63c8787f7f776ab0ad16f8
#
_entry.id   ba506c4a6b63c8787f7f776ab0ad16f8
#
_cell.length_a   1.000
_cell.length_b   1.000
_cell.length_c   1.000
_cell.angle_alpha   90.00
_cell.angle_beta   90.00
_cell.angle_gamma   90.00
#
_symmetry.space_group_name_H-M   'P 1'
#
loop_
_entity.id
_entity.type
_entity.pdbx_description
1 polymer ?
#
loop_
_entity_poly.entity_id
_entity_poly.type
_entity_poly.pdbx_seq_one_letter_code
_entity_poly.pdbx_strand_id
1 'polypeptide(L)'
;RTSMHCHPKKTTGLVLLDGKAEVSFLSDSRELKALDKVMIRRGLFHSTKAISDKGAFVFEIETPVDKQDLVRLNDQYGRASKPYEDNTFEEAKSQNCLWITDENKIYNFSNCILQVETIDNIDVINNKKDTDLIMFLKGGMIRNIESTSHCVTIPGDVGFANIIKQVSQQLDGVVPVTIIMTINRDEK
;
A
#
# COMPACT_ATOMS: atom_id res chain seq x y z
N ARG A 1 -10.18 10.41 -11.62
CA ARG A 1 -9.95 11.10 -10.35
C ARG A 1 -10.88 10.55 -9.28
N THR A 2 -10.36 10.27 -8.08
CA THR A 2 -11.20 9.94 -6.90
C THR A 2 -11.81 11.22 -6.32
N SER A 3 -12.89 11.10 -5.54
CA SER A 3 -13.42 12.23 -4.75
C SER A 3 -12.41 12.66 -3.69
N MET A 4 -12.48 13.92 -3.24
CA MET A 4 -11.74 14.37 -2.05
C MET A 4 -12.39 13.76 -0.82
N HIS A 5 -11.68 12.91 -0.11
CA HIS A 5 -12.19 12.14 1.03
C HIS A 5 -11.10 11.86 2.07
N CYS A 6 -11.51 11.41 3.23
CA CYS A 6 -10.60 10.89 4.24
C CYS A 6 -11.17 9.63 4.91
N HIS A 7 -10.30 8.93 5.60
CA HIS A 7 -10.60 7.76 6.42
C HIS A 7 -10.32 8.08 7.89
N PRO A 8 -11.36 8.27 8.73
CA PRO A 8 -11.17 8.57 10.16
C PRO A 8 -10.40 7.51 10.94
N LYS A 9 -10.52 6.24 10.57
CA LYS A 9 -9.92 5.11 11.28
C LYS A 9 -8.77 4.45 10.54
N LYS A 10 -8.79 4.48 9.19
CA LYS A 10 -7.82 3.78 8.36
C LYS A 10 -6.59 4.62 8.05
N THR A 11 -5.46 3.94 7.92
CA THR A 11 -4.26 4.46 7.26
C THR A 11 -4.20 3.87 5.86
N THR A 12 -3.81 4.67 4.88
CA THR A 12 -3.75 4.27 3.47
C THR A 12 -2.33 4.37 2.95
N GLY A 13 -1.82 3.28 2.37
CA GLY A 13 -0.57 3.27 1.61
C GLY A 13 -0.87 3.23 0.12
N LEU A 14 -0.33 4.18 -0.63
CA LEU A 14 -0.42 4.22 -2.10
C LEU A 14 0.96 3.96 -2.71
N VAL A 15 1.03 3.07 -3.69
CA VAL A 15 2.19 2.86 -4.54
C VAL A 15 1.76 2.99 -6.00
N LEU A 16 2.41 3.89 -6.74
CA LEU A 16 2.18 4.00 -8.17
C LEU A 16 3.00 2.94 -8.90
N LEU A 17 2.34 1.98 -9.53
CA LEU A 17 2.99 0.89 -10.25
C LEU A 17 3.39 1.31 -11.67
N ASP A 18 2.53 2.09 -12.35
CA ASP A 18 2.79 2.59 -13.71
C ASP A 18 2.03 3.87 -14.01
N GLY A 19 2.53 4.67 -14.98
CA GLY A 19 1.98 5.95 -15.36
C GLY A 19 2.43 7.10 -14.44
N LYS A 20 1.60 8.15 -14.36
CA LYS A 20 1.78 9.29 -13.46
C LYS A 20 0.45 9.64 -12.81
N ALA A 21 0.49 9.99 -11.54
CA ALA A 21 -0.67 10.42 -10.78
C ALA A 21 -0.37 11.67 -9.95
N GLU A 22 -1.37 12.48 -9.71
CA GLU A 22 -1.36 13.57 -8.75
C GLU A 22 -2.17 13.13 -7.53
N VAL A 23 -1.55 13.15 -6.36
CA VAL A 23 -2.24 13.01 -5.07
C VAL A 23 -2.42 14.41 -4.49
N SER A 24 -3.66 14.85 -4.37
CA SER A 24 -4.01 16.17 -3.84
C SER A 24 -4.50 16.03 -2.40
N PHE A 25 -4.10 16.96 -1.56
CA PHE A 25 -4.59 17.19 -0.20
C PHE A 25 -5.43 18.47 -0.18
N LEU A 26 -5.83 18.95 1.00
CA LEU A 26 -6.66 20.17 1.09
C LEU A 26 -5.91 21.43 0.65
N SER A 27 -4.61 21.51 0.92
CA SER A 27 -3.79 22.72 0.72
C SER A 27 -2.66 22.55 -0.29
N ASP A 28 -2.35 21.33 -0.67
CA ASP A 28 -1.24 21.04 -1.58
C ASP A 28 -1.50 19.81 -2.45
N SER A 29 -0.59 19.54 -3.38
CA SER A 29 -0.60 18.30 -4.17
C SER A 29 0.81 17.82 -4.45
N ARG A 30 0.93 16.52 -4.76
CA ARG A 30 2.18 15.88 -5.10
C ARG A 30 2.02 15.01 -6.34
N GLU A 31 2.89 15.20 -7.32
CA GLU A 31 3.00 14.28 -8.46
C GLU A 31 3.77 13.03 -8.04
N LEU A 32 3.24 11.87 -8.41
CA LEU A 32 3.85 10.55 -8.28
C LEU A 32 4.18 9.99 -9.67
N LYS A 33 5.32 9.38 -9.79
CA LYS A 33 5.76 8.54 -10.92
C LYS A 33 5.89 7.08 -10.47
N ALA A 34 6.11 6.19 -11.42
CA ALA A 34 6.23 4.75 -11.13
C ALA A 34 7.23 4.46 -10.00
N LEU A 35 6.82 3.61 -9.06
CA LEU A 35 7.45 3.24 -7.79
C LEU A 35 7.50 4.35 -6.72
N ASP A 36 6.94 5.53 -6.99
CA ASP A 36 6.68 6.47 -5.90
C ASP A 36 5.54 5.97 -5.02
N LYS A 37 5.62 6.36 -3.76
CA LYS A 37 4.70 5.95 -2.70
C LYS A 37 4.33 7.11 -1.80
N VAL A 38 3.16 7.01 -1.19
CA VAL A 38 2.73 7.94 -0.15
C VAL A 38 1.95 7.20 0.91
N MET A 39 2.25 7.52 2.18
CA MET A 39 1.50 7.05 3.33
C MET A 39 0.54 8.15 3.78
N ILE A 40 -0.75 7.85 3.79
CA ILE A 40 -1.82 8.76 4.15
C ILE A 40 -2.36 8.35 5.51
N ARG A 41 -2.16 9.19 6.50
CA ARG A 41 -2.63 8.94 7.85
C ARG A 41 -4.14 9.16 7.99
N ARG A 42 -4.68 8.65 9.07
CA ARG A 42 -6.10 8.83 9.46
C ARG A 42 -6.52 10.30 9.41
N GLY A 43 -7.73 10.55 8.90
CA GLY A 43 -8.34 11.87 8.85
C GLY A 43 -7.73 12.85 7.86
N LEU A 44 -6.69 12.45 7.10
CA LEU A 44 -6.09 13.31 6.09
C LEU A 44 -6.90 13.24 4.79
N PHE A 45 -7.53 14.36 4.42
CA PHE A 45 -8.27 14.48 3.17
C PHE A 45 -7.35 14.39 1.96
N HIS A 46 -7.70 13.53 1.02
CA HIS A 46 -6.92 13.28 -0.18
C HIS A 46 -7.79 12.90 -1.38
N SER A 47 -7.24 13.08 -2.56
CA SER A 47 -7.78 12.55 -3.83
C SER A 47 -6.64 12.18 -4.76
N THR A 48 -6.86 11.19 -5.61
CA THR A 48 -5.87 10.72 -6.60
C THR A 48 -6.42 10.93 -8.01
N LYS A 49 -5.59 11.47 -8.91
CA LYS A 49 -5.90 11.72 -10.31
C LYS A 49 -4.79 11.18 -11.20
N ALA A 50 -5.12 10.34 -12.18
CA ALA A 50 -4.18 10.00 -13.25
C ALA A 50 -3.91 11.24 -14.10
N ILE A 51 -2.64 11.51 -14.41
CA ILE A 51 -2.19 12.65 -15.22
C ILE A 51 -1.45 12.23 -16.48
N SER A 52 -1.16 10.93 -16.65
CA SER A 52 -0.65 10.37 -17.91
C SER A 52 -1.79 9.97 -18.85
N ASP A 53 -1.59 10.11 -20.16
CA ASP A 53 -2.61 9.87 -21.19
C ASP A 53 -3.17 8.44 -21.17
N LYS A 54 -2.32 7.47 -20.84
CA LYS A 54 -2.68 6.05 -20.71
C LYS A 54 -3.31 5.67 -19.37
N GLY A 55 -3.54 6.65 -18.48
CA GLY A 55 -3.98 6.41 -17.12
C GLY A 55 -2.83 6.10 -16.15
N ALA A 56 -3.16 5.59 -14.98
CA ALA A 56 -2.20 5.23 -13.94
C ALA A 56 -2.65 3.95 -13.23
N PHE A 57 -1.71 3.08 -12.90
CA PHE A 57 -1.96 1.91 -12.06
C PHE A 57 -1.46 2.20 -10.65
N VAL A 58 -2.39 2.23 -9.71
CA VAL A 58 -2.11 2.49 -8.29
C VAL A 58 -2.45 1.25 -7.49
N PHE A 59 -1.50 0.80 -6.68
CA PHE A 59 -1.76 -0.17 -5.64
C PHE A 59 -2.10 0.58 -4.36
N GLU A 60 -3.22 0.23 -3.73
CA GLU A 60 -3.72 0.85 -2.52
C GLU A 60 -3.93 -0.21 -1.44
N ILE A 61 -3.40 0.03 -0.26
CA ILE A 61 -3.65 -0.79 0.92
C ILE A 61 -4.25 0.08 2.02
N GLU A 62 -5.34 -0.38 2.59
CA GLU A 62 -6.03 0.29 3.69
C GLU A 62 -6.10 -0.62 4.92
N THR A 63 -5.81 -0.07 6.09
CA THR A 63 -5.82 -0.82 7.35
C THR A 63 -6.31 0.04 8.52
N PRO A 64 -7.20 -0.47 9.41
CA PRO A 64 -7.89 -1.75 9.36
C PRO A 64 -8.93 -1.83 8.24
N VAL A 65 -9.41 -3.04 7.95
CA VAL A 65 -10.48 -3.24 6.95
C VAL A 65 -11.80 -2.74 7.54
N ASP A 66 -12.27 -1.60 7.03
CA ASP A 66 -13.58 -1.01 7.39
C ASP A 66 -14.12 -0.24 6.17
N LYS A 67 -15.02 -0.86 5.41
CA LYS A 67 -15.59 -0.28 4.18
C LYS A 67 -16.50 0.92 4.43
N GLN A 68 -16.97 1.12 5.67
CA GLN A 68 -17.81 2.25 6.05
C GLN A 68 -16.99 3.47 6.51
N ASP A 69 -15.67 3.30 6.70
CA ASP A 69 -14.77 4.35 7.18
C ASP A 69 -14.40 5.33 6.06
N LEU A 70 -15.34 6.17 5.68
CA LEU A 70 -15.19 7.12 4.58
C LEU A 70 -15.98 8.40 4.84
N VAL A 71 -15.30 9.56 4.78
CA VAL A 71 -15.90 10.90 4.80
C VAL A 71 -15.53 11.62 3.52
N ARG A 72 -16.51 11.97 2.70
CA ARG A 72 -16.31 12.74 1.47
C ARG A 72 -16.53 14.22 1.71
N LEU A 73 -15.57 15.05 1.30
CA LEU A 73 -15.69 16.51 1.34
C LEU A 73 -16.46 17.01 0.13
N ASN A 74 -16.15 16.48 -1.06
CA ASN A 74 -16.75 16.89 -2.32
C ASN A 74 -16.91 15.66 -3.21
N ASP A 75 -18.11 15.44 -3.75
CA ASP A 75 -18.38 14.33 -4.64
C ASP A 75 -19.02 14.81 -5.94
N GLN A 76 -18.21 14.89 -6.99
CA GLN A 76 -18.65 15.26 -8.35
C GLN A 76 -19.52 14.17 -9.01
N TYR A 77 -19.70 13.01 -8.34
CA TYR A 77 -20.41 11.85 -8.87
C TYR A 77 -21.74 11.55 -8.15
N GLY A 78 -22.21 12.44 -7.27
CA GLY A 78 -23.47 12.29 -6.55
C GLY A 78 -23.51 11.19 -5.47
N ARG A 79 -22.35 10.81 -4.91
CA ARG A 79 -22.23 9.75 -3.91
C ARG A 79 -21.97 10.25 -2.50
N ALA A 80 -22.18 11.54 -2.23
CA ALA A 80 -21.80 12.20 -0.98
C ALA A 80 -22.33 11.52 0.29
N SER A 81 -23.49 10.84 0.18
CA SER A 81 -24.14 10.12 1.28
C SER A 81 -24.15 8.59 1.12
N LYS A 82 -23.42 8.06 0.12
CA LYS A 82 -23.35 6.61 -0.11
C LYS A 82 -22.04 6.06 0.45
N PRO A 83 -22.04 4.85 1.07
CA PRO A 83 -20.82 4.15 1.43
C PRO A 83 -19.99 3.84 0.19
N TYR A 84 -18.73 3.47 0.37
CA TYR A 84 -17.79 3.19 -0.72
C TYR A 84 -18.27 2.04 -1.62
N GLU A 85 -18.88 1.03 -1.01
CA GLU A 85 -19.48 -0.12 -1.70
C GLU A 85 -20.83 -0.47 -1.05
N ASP A 86 -21.78 -0.93 -1.86
CA ASP A 86 -22.99 -1.57 -1.35
C ASP A 86 -22.62 -2.87 -0.62
N ASN A 87 -23.42 -3.29 0.36
CA ASN A 87 -23.21 -4.50 1.16
C ASN A 87 -23.24 -5.82 0.35
N THR A 88 -23.55 -5.75 -0.94
CA THR A 88 -23.48 -6.86 -1.88
C THR A 88 -22.10 -6.94 -2.48
N PHE A 89 -21.21 -7.66 -1.83
CA PHE A 89 -19.97 -8.11 -2.44
C PHE A 89 -20.30 -9.23 -3.44
N GLU A 90 -20.59 -8.89 -4.68
CA GLU A 90 -20.48 -9.86 -5.74
C GLU A 90 -18.98 -10.07 -6.02
N GLU A 91 -18.50 -11.29 -5.80
CA GLU A 91 -17.17 -11.70 -6.24
C GLU A 91 -17.02 -11.30 -7.71
N ALA A 92 -16.12 -10.35 -7.99
CA ALA A 92 -15.84 -9.96 -9.35
C ALA A 92 -15.21 -11.16 -10.07
N LYS A 93 -16.03 -11.92 -10.80
CA LYS A 93 -15.61 -13.05 -11.64
C LYS A 93 -15.00 -12.57 -12.96
N SER A 94 -14.33 -11.42 -12.97
CA SER A 94 -13.72 -10.90 -14.18
C SER A 94 -12.46 -11.69 -14.51
N GLN A 95 -12.41 -12.24 -15.72
CA GLN A 95 -11.20 -12.85 -16.28
C GLN A 95 -10.06 -11.85 -16.48
N ASN A 96 -10.36 -10.55 -16.39
CA ASN A 96 -9.40 -9.46 -16.53
C ASN A 96 -8.80 -9.00 -15.19
N CYS A 97 -9.16 -9.65 -14.07
CA CYS A 97 -8.58 -9.36 -12.76
C CYS A 97 -7.37 -10.24 -12.50
N LEU A 98 -6.28 -9.65 -12.02
CA LEU A 98 -5.17 -10.38 -11.43
C LEU A 98 -5.48 -10.62 -9.95
N TRP A 99 -5.66 -11.88 -9.58
CA TRP A 99 -5.87 -12.29 -8.19
C TRP A 99 -4.55 -12.71 -7.57
N ILE A 100 -4.14 -12.05 -6.50
CA ILE A 100 -2.95 -12.39 -5.72
C ILE A 100 -3.42 -13.27 -4.55
N THR A 101 -3.44 -14.59 -4.79
CA THR A 101 -4.00 -15.57 -3.84
C THR A 101 -2.95 -16.46 -3.21
N ASP A 102 -1.82 -16.67 -3.89
CA ASP A 102 -0.82 -17.64 -3.48
C ASP A 102 0.43 -16.91 -2.97
N GLU A 103 0.87 -17.26 -1.76
CA GLU A 103 2.15 -16.85 -1.22
C GLU A 103 3.30 -17.50 -2.01
N ASN A 104 4.44 -16.82 -2.09
CA ASN A 104 5.65 -17.24 -2.79
C ASN A 104 5.50 -17.37 -4.31
N LYS A 105 4.36 -16.99 -4.87
CA LYS A 105 4.16 -16.95 -6.31
C LYS A 105 4.53 -15.57 -6.86
N ILE A 106 5.12 -15.57 -8.05
CA ILE A 106 5.47 -14.37 -8.79
C ILE A 106 4.30 -13.99 -9.69
N TYR A 107 3.87 -12.74 -9.59
CA TYR A 107 2.82 -12.16 -10.42
C TYR A 107 3.41 -11.05 -11.27
N ASN A 108 3.15 -11.10 -12.58
CA ASN A 108 3.51 -10.01 -13.49
C ASN A 108 2.29 -9.11 -13.71
N PHE A 109 2.44 -7.82 -13.43
CA PHE A 109 1.39 -6.85 -13.62
C PHE A 109 1.97 -5.56 -14.21
N SER A 110 1.51 -5.20 -15.42
CA SER A 110 2.10 -4.11 -16.19
C SER A 110 3.62 -4.31 -16.33
N ASN A 111 4.42 -3.36 -15.92
CA ASN A 111 5.89 -3.45 -15.89
C ASN A 111 6.44 -3.79 -14.49
N CYS A 112 5.59 -4.32 -13.60
CA CYS A 112 5.97 -4.70 -12.25
C CYS A 112 5.91 -6.20 -12.03
N ILE A 113 6.83 -6.68 -11.21
CA ILE A 113 6.86 -8.02 -10.66
C ILE A 113 6.49 -7.91 -9.19
N LEU A 114 5.45 -8.65 -8.79
CA LEU A 114 4.95 -8.67 -7.41
C LEU A 114 5.11 -10.07 -6.83
N GLN A 115 5.57 -10.15 -5.60
CA GLN A 115 5.68 -11.39 -4.85
C GLN A 115 5.19 -11.18 -3.43
N VAL A 116 4.31 -12.04 -2.94
CA VAL A 116 3.84 -12.06 -1.55
C VAL A 116 4.52 -13.18 -0.82
N GLU A 117 5.09 -12.89 0.35
CA GLU A 117 5.85 -13.85 1.15
C GLU A 117 5.47 -13.71 2.62
N THR A 118 5.35 -14.86 3.29
CA THR A 118 5.32 -14.91 4.76
C THR A 118 6.75 -15.00 5.27
N ILE A 119 7.11 -14.14 6.20
CA ILE A 119 8.44 -14.08 6.78
C ILE A 119 8.38 -14.23 8.32
N ASP A 120 9.35 -14.99 8.86
CA ASP A 120 9.51 -15.23 10.30
C ASP A 120 10.78 -14.60 10.85
N ASN A 121 11.66 -14.11 9.98
CA ASN A 121 12.90 -13.45 10.36
C ASN A 121 13.23 -12.28 9.42
N ILE A 122 14.10 -11.42 9.91
CA ILE A 122 14.52 -10.19 9.23
C ILE A 122 15.48 -10.45 8.06
N ASP A 123 16.12 -11.60 8.00
CA ASP A 123 17.11 -11.91 6.97
C ASP A 123 16.49 -11.98 5.56
N VAL A 124 15.22 -12.35 5.48
CA VAL A 124 14.47 -12.33 4.21
C VAL A 124 14.46 -10.91 3.62
N ILE A 125 14.28 -9.90 4.47
CA ILE A 125 14.33 -8.48 4.06
C ILE A 125 15.75 -8.10 3.62
N ASN A 126 16.77 -8.55 4.37
CA ASN A 126 18.16 -8.24 4.08
C ASN A 126 18.63 -8.81 2.73
N ASN A 127 18.01 -9.87 2.24
CA ASN A 127 18.32 -10.50 0.96
C ASN A 127 17.59 -9.89 -0.25
N LYS A 128 16.67 -8.93 -0.07
CA LYS A 128 15.99 -8.24 -1.18
C LYS A 128 16.96 -7.27 -1.89
N LYS A 129 16.69 -6.96 -3.17
CA LYS A 129 17.45 -5.94 -3.90
C LYS A 129 17.16 -4.56 -3.32
N ASP A 130 18.13 -3.69 -3.28
CA ASP A 130 18.00 -2.34 -2.72
C ASP A 130 16.93 -1.48 -3.41
N THR A 131 16.67 -1.76 -4.67
CA THR A 131 15.66 -1.10 -5.52
C THR A 131 14.25 -1.69 -5.37
N ASP A 132 14.09 -2.83 -4.70
CA ASP A 132 12.77 -3.40 -4.46
C ASP A 132 11.98 -2.53 -3.49
N LEU A 133 10.68 -2.38 -3.74
CA LEU A 133 9.75 -1.87 -2.74
C LEU A 133 9.27 -3.03 -1.87
N ILE A 134 9.30 -2.83 -0.56
CA ILE A 134 8.73 -3.75 0.42
C ILE A 134 7.54 -3.08 1.07
N MET A 135 6.39 -3.75 1.04
CA MET A 135 5.17 -3.33 1.69
C MET A 135 4.76 -4.37 2.74
N PHE A 136 4.48 -3.93 3.96
CA PHE A 136 3.96 -4.81 5.00
C PHE A 136 2.44 -4.96 4.83
N LEU A 137 1.98 -6.20 4.61
CA LEU A 137 0.55 -6.52 4.47
C LEU A 137 -0.05 -7.00 5.79
N LYS A 138 0.78 -7.66 6.63
CA LYS A 138 0.41 -8.16 7.95
C LYS A 138 1.64 -8.19 8.84
N GLY A 139 1.46 -7.98 10.14
CA GLY A 139 2.59 -7.94 11.09
C GLY A 139 3.45 -6.70 10.90
N GLY A 140 4.76 -6.86 11.02
CA GLY A 140 5.74 -5.79 10.89
C GLY A 140 7.03 -6.09 11.63
N MET A 141 7.96 -5.14 11.60
CA MET A 141 9.22 -5.21 12.37
C MET A 141 9.00 -4.67 13.79
N ILE A 142 9.72 -5.27 14.74
CA ILE A 142 9.58 -4.97 16.17
C ILE A 142 10.87 -4.51 16.79
N ARG A 143 10.73 -3.72 17.84
CA ARG A 143 11.79 -3.41 18.82
C ARG A 143 11.31 -3.73 20.22
N ASN A 144 12.15 -4.40 20.98
CA ASN A 144 11.90 -4.71 22.37
C ASN A 144 12.44 -3.58 23.26
N ILE A 145 11.58 -3.00 24.07
CA ILE A 145 11.91 -1.95 25.04
C ILE A 145 11.38 -2.42 26.40
N GLU A 146 12.25 -2.55 27.39
CA GLU A 146 11.88 -2.95 28.75
C GLU A 146 11.01 -4.22 28.79
N SER A 147 11.41 -5.24 28.04
CA SER A 147 10.69 -6.53 27.91
C SER A 147 9.32 -6.46 27.21
N THR A 148 9.01 -5.35 26.58
CA THR A 148 7.78 -5.18 25.77
C THR A 148 8.14 -5.02 24.30
N SER A 149 7.47 -5.79 23.43
CA SER A 149 7.65 -5.68 21.97
C SER A 149 6.78 -4.58 21.41
N HIS A 150 7.39 -3.66 20.68
CA HIS A 150 6.72 -2.55 19.99
C HIS A 150 6.85 -2.72 18.49
N CYS A 151 5.73 -2.66 17.77
CA CYS A 151 5.74 -2.60 16.31
C CYS A 151 6.28 -1.25 15.85
N VAL A 152 7.34 -1.29 15.05
CA VAL A 152 7.94 -0.10 14.42
C VAL A 152 7.41 0.10 13.01
N THR A 153 7.19 -1.00 12.29
CA THR A 153 6.42 -0.98 11.04
C THR A 153 5.08 -1.68 11.23
N ILE A 154 4.08 -1.22 10.53
CA ILE A 154 2.70 -1.72 10.60
C ILE A 154 2.18 -2.06 9.19
N PRO A 155 1.10 -2.84 9.06
CA PRO A 155 0.44 -3.06 7.77
C PRO A 155 0.11 -1.75 7.06
N GLY A 156 0.48 -1.65 5.79
CA GLY A 156 0.39 -0.43 4.97
C GLY A 156 1.69 0.35 4.85
N ASP A 157 2.66 0.16 5.75
CA ASP A 157 3.97 0.78 5.59
C ASP A 157 4.69 0.23 4.36
N VAL A 158 5.32 1.14 3.61
CA VAL A 158 6.04 0.80 2.38
C VAL A 158 7.32 1.61 2.25
N GLY A 159 8.40 0.93 1.89
CA GLY A 159 9.71 1.55 1.68
C GLY A 159 10.56 0.79 0.67
N PHE A 160 11.58 1.47 0.11
CA PHE A 160 12.62 0.76 -0.62
C PHE A 160 13.42 -0.14 0.32
N ALA A 161 13.84 -1.30 -0.20
CA ALA A 161 14.55 -2.29 0.60
C ALA A 161 15.84 -1.75 1.22
N ASN A 162 16.58 -0.87 0.54
CA ASN A 162 17.75 -0.21 1.12
C ASN A 162 17.44 0.57 2.41
N ILE A 163 16.28 1.24 2.47
CA ILE A 163 15.85 1.98 3.66
C ILE A 163 15.34 1.01 4.74
N ILE A 164 14.53 0.03 4.34
CA ILE A 164 14.00 -0.97 5.28
C ILE A 164 15.14 -1.77 5.93
N LYS A 165 16.18 -2.13 5.18
CA LYS A 165 17.40 -2.77 5.70
C LYS A 165 18.14 -1.89 6.72
N GLN A 166 18.25 -0.59 6.48
CA GLN A 166 18.87 0.32 7.47
C GLN A 166 18.03 0.38 8.75
N VAL A 167 16.71 0.44 8.63
CA VAL A 167 15.82 0.41 9.80
C VAL A 167 15.94 -0.94 10.51
N SER A 168 15.98 -2.04 9.78
CA SER A 168 16.04 -3.40 10.35
C SER A 168 17.26 -3.63 11.25
N GLN A 169 18.38 -2.97 10.94
CA GLN A 169 19.62 -3.05 11.77
C GLN A 169 19.44 -2.51 13.19
N GLN A 170 18.39 -1.73 13.43
CA GLN A 170 18.06 -1.15 14.73
C GLN A 170 16.93 -1.91 15.45
N LEU A 171 16.47 -3.02 14.87
CA LEU A 171 15.30 -3.76 15.33
C LEU A 171 15.64 -5.19 15.72
N ASP A 172 14.78 -5.80 16.51
CA ASP A 172 15.04 -7.12 17.11
C ASP A 172 14.43 -8.27 16.31
N GLY A 173 13.61 -7.98 15.28
CA GLY A 173 13.01 -9.00 14.45
C GLY A 173 11.71 -8.57 13.79
N VAL A 174 10.91 -9.56 13.46
CA VAL A 174 9.57 -9.39 12.91
C VAL A 174 8.52 -10.07 13.77
N VAL A 175 7.30 -9.57 13.75
CA VAL A 175 6.17 -10.29 14.35
C VAL A 175 6.02 -11.65 13.65
N PRO A 176 5.79 -12.75 14.38
CA PRO A 176 5.54 -14.05 13.75
C PRO A 176 4.41 -13.98 12.70
N VAL A 177 4.62 -14.66 11.57
CA VAL A 177 3.68 -14.67 10.44
C VAL A 177 3.48 -13.25 9.85
N THR A 178 4.55 -12.46 9.78
CA THR A 178 4.55 -11.20 9.02
C THR A 178 4.46 -11.51 7.52
N ILE A 179 3.55 -10.83 6.83
CA ILE A 179 3.38 -10.97 5.37
C ILE A 179 3.86 -9.68 4.73
N ILE A 180 4.75 -9.82 3.77
CA ILE A 180 5.24 -8.71 2.96
C ILE A 180 4.89 -8.93 1.49
N MET A 181 4.71 -7.83 0.76
CA MET A 181 4.72 -7.80 -0.69
C MET A 181 5.99 -7.11 -1.16
N THR A 182 6.76 -7.79 -1.99
CA THR A 182 7.88 -7.20 -2.72
C THR A 182 7.42 -6.78 -4.10
N ILE A 183 7.73 -5.56 -4.48
CA ILE A 183 7.39 -4.99 -5.78
C ILE A 183 8.70 -4.52 -6.43
N ASN A 184 9.01 -5.04 -7.60
CA ASN A 184 10.09 -4.51 -8.42
C ASN A 184 9.61 -4.21 -9.83
N ARG A 185 10.37 -3.41 -10.56
CA ARG A 185 10.08 -3.08 -11.94
C ARG A 185 10.95 -3.92 -12.86
N ASP A 186 10.34 -4.54 -13.87
CA ASP A 186 11.07 -5.22 -14.94
C ASP A 186 11.74 -4.12 -15.79
N GLU A 187 13.05 -3.98 -15.65
CA GLU A 187 13.87 -3.08 -16.47
C GLU A 187 14.09 -3.75 -17.84
N LYS A 188 13.09 -3.62 -18.72
CA LYS A 188 13.23 -3.94 -20.13
C LYS A 188 13.64 -2.74 -20.93
#